data_6abee5a054a381da633088a125737f90
#
_entry.id   6abee5a054a381da633088a125737f90
#
_cell.length_a   1.000
_cell.length_b   1.000
_cell.length_c   1.000
_cell.angle_alpha   90.00
_cell.angle_beta   90.00
_cell.angle_gamma   90.00
#
_symmetry.space_group_name_H-M   'P 1'
#
loop_
_entity.id
_entity.type
_entity.pdbx_description
1 polymer ?
#
loop_
_entity_poly.entity_id
_entity_poly.type
_entity_poly.pdbx_seq_one_letter_code
_entity_poly.pdbx_strand_id
1 'polypeptide(L)'
;MEIKKFEIGQKTLRTDTQIVVISFFRFKGIFQKIWAFGQMGFARKKLKNIKEISFYKLFGSGTGEGFTPYPNTSVYAILSVWNDINIAEKSIREKEIYEKYRAKSVENWNVFLSPISSKGYWDKINPFDPLKKEAVSEEKMLAALTRATIKPKIMLKFWSRVPAISKVIGNDKNVLFKMGLGEIPWFHQVTFSIWPNAEAMSNFARKEGPHAKAIKSVREGNWFSEELYARFKVEKAIGKWCGKSVI
;
A
#
# COMPACT_ATOMS: atom_id res chain seq x y z
N MET A 1 14.11 -61.51 -6.40
CA MET A 1 12.87 -60.79 -6.09
C MET A 1 13.29 -59.37 -5.59
N GLU A 2 13.46 -58.43 -6.55
CA GLU A 2 13.95 -57.09 -6.28
C GLU A 2 12.80 -56.18 -5.87
N ILE A 3 12.93 -55.58 -4.71
CA ILE A 3 11.99 -54.57 -4.18
C ILE A 3 12.36 -53.22 -4.81
N LYS A 4 11.60 -52.76 -5.81
CA LYS A 4 11.70 -51.41 -6.33
C LYS A 4 11.26 -50.42 -5.24
N LYS A 5 12.20 -49.61 -4.73
CA LYS A 5 11.91 -48.43 -3.95
C LYS A 5 11.22 -47.38 -4.84
N PHE A 6 9.96 -47.08 -4.53
CA PHE A 6 9.28 -45.92 -5.07
C PHE A 6 9.81 -44.67 -4.33
N GLU A 7 10.66 -43.92 -4.98
CA GLU A 7 10.93 -42.54 -4.56
C GLU A 7 9.75 -41.66 -4.93
N ILE A 8 8.95 -41.30 -3.91
CA ILE A 8 7.94 -40.24 -4.03
C ILE A 8 8.72 -38.94 -4.01
N GLY A 9 8.98 -38.39 -5.20
CA GLY A 9 9.50 -37.07 -5.35
C GLY A 9 8.54 -36.05 -4.71
N GLN A 10 8.92 -35.52 -3.58
CA GLN A 10 8.28 -34.32 -3.04
C GLN A 10 8.50 -33.18 -4.04
N LYS A 11 7.48 -32.96 -4.87
CA LYS A 11 7.36 -31.79 -5.70
C LYS A 11 7.14 -30.61 -4.74
N THR A 12 8.23 -29.97 -4.33
CA THR A 12 8.19 -28.70 -3.59
C THR A 12 7.40 -27.75 -4.47
N LEU A 13 6.13 -27.53 -4.14
CA LEU A 13 5.31 -26.48 -4.72
C LEU A 13 6.04 -25.17 -4.39
N ARG A 14 6.79 -24.63 -5.34
CA ARG A 14 7.26 -23.25 -5.32
C ARG A 14 6.02 -22.37 -5.33
N THR A 15 5.61 -21.92 -4.18
CA THR A 15 4.65 -20.82 -4.01
C THR A 15 5.40 -19.51 -4.14
N ASP A 16 6.02 -19.26 -5.30
CA ASP A 16 6.64 -17.98 -5.62
C ASP A 16 5.53 -16.96 -5.90
N THR A 17 4.68 -16.70 -4.93
CA THR A 17 3.63 -15.69 -5.02
C THR A 17 4.18 -14.42 -4.36
N GLN A 18 4.45 -13.41 -5.17
CA GLN A 18 4.88 -12.13 -4.65
C GLN A 18 3.88 -11.59 -3.61
N ILE A 19 4.40 -11.11 -2.49
CA ILE A 19 3.63 -10.50 -1.40
C ILE A 19 4.05 -9.06 -1.23
N VAL A 20 3.07 -8.17 -1.20
CA VAL A 20 3.24 -6.76 -0.86
C VAL A 20 2.73 -6.56 0.56
N VAL A 21 3.55 -5.99 1.43
CA VAL A 21 3.11 -5.63 2.78
C VAL A 21 3.13 -4.12 2.93
N ILE A 22 2.02 -3.56 3.43
CA ILE A 22 1.96 -2.18 3.87
C ILE A 22 1.85 -2.19 5.39
N SER A 23 2.90 -1.69 6.04
CA SER A 23 3.00 -1.55 7.50
C SER A 23 2.71 -0.11 7.88
N PHE A 24 1.62 0.13 8.59
CA PHE A 24 1.23 1.44 9.12
C PHE A 24 1.67 1.58 10.57
N PHE A 25 2.15 2.77 10.94
CA PHE A 25 2.61 3.09 12.28
C PHE A 25 2.06 4.45 12.72
N ARG A 26 1.53 4.49 13.95
CA ARG A 26 1.08 5.74 14.58
C ARG A 26 1.98 6.08 15.75
N PHE A 27 2.49 7.30 15.76
CA PHE A 27 3.36 7.81 16.81
C PHE A 27 2.66 8.88 17.64
N LYS A 28 2.85 8.81 18.98
CA LYS A 28 2.37 9.80 19.94
C LYS A 28 3.59 10.40 20.67
N GLY A 29 3.54 11.69 20.96
CA GLY A 29 4.65 12.38 21.59
C GLY A 29 5.66 12.96 20.59
N ILE A 30 6.32 14.03 21.00
CA ILE A 30 7.16 14.81 20.09
C ILE A 30 8.43 14.07 19.67
N PHE A 31 9.09 13.38 20.60
CA PHE A 31 10.35 12.67 20.32
C PHE A 31 10.13 11.50 19.36
N GLN A 32 9.01 10.76 19.51
CA GLN A 32 8.67 9.66 18.61
C GLN A 32 8.35 10.17 17.20
N LYS A 33 7.68 11.31 17.09
CA LYS A 33 7.38 11.94 15.80
C LYS A 33 8.64 12.45 15.10
N ILE A 34 9.55 13.11 15.83
CA ILE A 34 10.85 13.54 15.30
C ILE A 34 11.66 12.32 14.84
N TRP A 35 11.70 11.26 15.64
CA TRP A 35 12.37 10.02 15.28
C TRP A 35 11.77 9.42 13.99
N ALA A 36 10.44 9.32 13.91
CA ALA A 36 9.75 8.76 12.74
C ALA A 36 9.99 9.60 11.48
N PHE A 37 9.99 10.92 11.60
CA PHE A 37 10.35 11.80 10.50
C PHE A 37 11.79 11.56 10.02
N GLY A 38 12.76 11.45 10.93
CA GLY A 38 14.14 11.11 10.59
C GLY A 38 14.28 9.77 9.86
N GLN A 39 13.39 8.80 10.18
CA GLN A 39 13.41 7.50 9.49
C GLN A 39 13.03 7.59 8.00
N MET A 40 12.37 8.65 7.54
CA MET A 40 12.13 8.85 6.11
C MET A 40 13.44 8.89 5.29
N GLY A 41 14.55 9.28 5.93
CA GLY A 41 15.90 9.19 5.37
C GLY A 41 16.66 7.93 5.82
N PHE A 42 16.82 7.76 7.14
CA PHE A 42 17.72 6.75 7.71
C PHE A 42 17.28 5.30 7.51
N ALA A 43 15.97 5.03 7.45
CA ALA A 43 15.45 3.68 7.23
C ALA A 43 15.74 3.13 5.82
N ARG A 44 15.98 4.00 4.82
CA ARG A 44 16.25 3.58 3.44
C ARG A 44 17.42 2.62 3.34
N LYS A 45 18.54 2.95 3.99
CA LYS A 45 19.74 2.09 3.98
C LYS A 45 19.46 0.75 4.65
N LYS A 46 18.71 0.74 5.77
CA LYS A 46 18.38 -0.48 6.50
C LYS A 46 17.47 -1.40 5.70
N LEU A 47 16.43 -0.85 5.06
CA LEU A 47 15.51 -1.62 4.20
C LEU A 47 16.22 -2.15 2.96
N LYS A 48 17.10 -1.36 2.33
CA LYS A 48 17.91 -1.79 1.18
C LYS A 48 18.81 -2.99 1.50
N ASN A 49 19.27 -3.11 2.75
CA ASN A 49 20.14 -4.20 3.19
C ASN A 49 19.39 -5.51 3.52
N ILE A 50 18.07 -5.50 3.50
CA ILE A 50 17.24 -6.72 3.65
C ILE A 50 17.14 -7.38 2.28
N LYS A 51 17.90 -8.45 2.07
CA LYS A 51 18.03 -9.13 0.76
C LYS A 51 16.71 -9.70 0.24
N GLU A 52 15.82 -10.04 1.16
CA GLU A 52 14.51 -10.63 0.87
C GLU A 52 13.47 -9.60 0.37
N ILE A 53 13.78 -8.29 0.46
CA ILE A 53 12.95 -7.20 -0.08
C ILE A 53 13.38 -6.89 -1.51
N SER A 54 12.50 -7.11 -2.48
CA SER A 54 12.74 -6.76 -3.88
C SER A 54 12.44 -5.29 -4.21
N PHE A 55 11.51 -4.67 -3.47
CA PHE A 55 11.14 -3.26 -3.61
C PHE A 55 10.59 -2.72 -2.29
N TYR A 56 10.87 -1.46 -1.98
CA TYR A 56 10.30 -0.81 -0.79
C TYR A 56 10.09 0.68 -1.01
N LYS A 57 9.14 1.23 -0.24
CA LYS A 57 8.86 2.67 -0.15
C LYS A 57 8.54 3.09 1.27
N LEU A 58 8.92 4.31 1.59
CA LEU A 58 8.62 4.97 2.85
C LEU A 58 7.64 6.10 2.61
N PHE A 59 6.64 6.22 3.48
CA PHE A 59 5.60 7.23 3.35
C PHE A 59 5.40 8.00 4.67
N GLY A 60 5.17 9.30 4.52
CA GLY A 60 4.37 10.07 5.44
C GLY A 60 2.90 10.06 5.02
N SER A 61 2.05 10.74 5.77
CA SER A 61 0.63 10.93 5.47
C SER A 61 0.24 12.40 5.56
N GLY A 62 -0.86 12.78 4.94
CA GLY A 62 -1.51 14.06 5.18
C GLY A 62 -2.40 14.01 6.43
N THR A 63 -2.91 15.17 6.89
CA THR A 63 -3.90 15.23 7.96
C THR A 63 -5.24 14.61 7.56
N GLY A 64 -6.10 14.32 8.55
CA GLY A 64 -7.35 13.57 8.32
C GLY A 64 -7.04 12.13 7.90
N GLU A 65 -7.66 11.68 6.82
CA GLU A 65 -7.41 10.38 6.19
C GLU A 65 -6.20 10.38 5.23
N GLY A 66 -5.33 11.38 5.34
CA GLY A 66 -4.12 11.49 4.54
C GLY A 66 -4.28 12.26 3.22
N PHE A 67 -5.48 12.72 2.88
CA PHE A 67 -5.80 13.39 1.62
C PHE A 67 -5.74 14.92 1.69
N THR A 68 -4.80 15.47 2.46
CA THR A 68 -4.58 16.91 2.54
C THR A 68 -3.12 17.25 2.24
N PRO A 69 -2.81 18.48 1.80
CA PRO A 69 -1.43 18.90 1.60
C PRO A 69 -0.67 19.13 2.92
N TYR A 70 -1.36 19.11 4.06
CA TYR A 70 -0.78 19.36 5.38
C TYR A 70 -0.24 18.05 5.97
N PRO A 71 1.08 17.96 6.31
CA PRO A 71 1.67 16.75 6.83
C PRO A 71 1.09 16.31 8.17
N ASN A 72 0.82 15.02 8.31
CA ASN A 72 0.49 14.39 9.57
C ASN A 72 1.75 13.76 10.16
N THR A 73 2.36 14.43 11.11
CA THR A 73 3.59 13.97 11.75
C THR A 73 3.44 12.73 12.63
N SER A 74 2.21 12.24 12.79
CA SER A 74 1.90 11.07 13.64
C SER A 74 1.79 9.76 12.85
N VAL A 75 1.63 9.78 11.53
CA VAL A 75 1.34 8.58 10.72
C VAL A 75 2.40 8.40 9.64
N TYR A 76 3.00 7.22 9.63
CA TYR A 76 3.99 6.79 8.64
C TYR A 76 3.69 5.38 8.19
N ALA A 77 4.14 5.03 6.97
CA ALA A 77 4.00 3.68 6.47
C ALA A 77 5.24 3.20 5.72
N ILE A 78 5.42 1.88 5.70
CA ILE A 78 6.43 1.18 4.90
C ILE A 78 5.70 0.23 3.97
N LEU A 79 5.89 0.38 2.65
CA LEU A 79 5.55 -0.63 1.67
C LEU A 79 6.79 -1.46 1.40
N SER A 80 6.66 -2.78 1.41
CA SER A 80 7.73 -3.72 1.08
C SER A 80 7.21 -4.89 0.26
N VAL A 81 7.99 -5.33 -0.71
CA VAL A 81 7.65 -6.41 -1.65
C VAL A 81 8.56 -7.60 -1.41
N TRP A 82 7.98 -8.77 -1.26
CA TRP A 82 8.61 -10.03 -0.84
C TRP A 82 8.22 -11.16 -1.79
N ASN A 83 9.02 -12.23 -1.83
CA ASN A 83 8.74 -13.40 -2.66
C ASN A 83 7.97 -14.50 -1.93
N ASP A 84 7.76 -14.37 -0.61
CA ASP A 84 7.06 -15.35 0.21
C ASP A 84 6.40 -14.69 1.43
N ILE A 85 5.18 -15.13 1.79
CA ILE A 85 4.39 -14.56 2.89
C ILE A 85 5.00 -14.87 4.26
N ASN A 86 5.59 -16.06 4.45
CA ASN A 86 6.17 -16.47 5.72
C ASN A 86 7.49 -15.72 5.97
N ILE A 87 8.27 -15.50 4.90
CA ILE A 87 9.49 -14.68 4.95
C ILE A 87 9.12 -13.25 5.29
N ALA A 88 8.09 -12.68 4.65
CA ALA A 88 7.59 -11.34 4.93
C ALA A 88 7.15 -11.20 6.39
N GLU A 89 6.33 -12.13 6.88
CA GLU A 89 5.82 -12.12 8.25
C GLU A 89 6.94 -12.23 9.28
N LYS A 90 7.84 -13.20 9.10
CA LYS A 90 9.02 -13.37 9.96
C LYS A 90 9.89 -12.11 9.97
N SER A 91 10.16 -11.54 8.80
CA SER A 91 11.00 -10.36 8.68
C SER A 91 10.37 -9.13 9.33
N ILE A 92 9.08 -8.89 9.15
CA ILE A 92 8.35 -7.80 9.81
C ILE A 92 8.32 -7.98 11.33
N ARG A 93 8.30 -9.23 11.81
CA ARG A 93 8.34 -9.51 13.24
C ARG A 93 9.74 -9.33 13.84
N GLU A 94 10.82 -9.75 13.14
CA GLU A 94 12.14 -9.97 13.71
C GLU A 94 13.23 -8.99 13.24
N LYS A 95 13.07 -8.33 12.09
CA LYS A 95 14.09 -7.40 11.61
C LYS A 95 14.09 -6.11 12.44
N GLU A 96 15.27 -5.68 12.87
CA GLU A 96 15.51 -4.53 13.76
C GLU A 96 14.75 -3.26 13.36
N ILE A 97 14.66 -2.99 12.06
CA ILE A 97 13.98 -1.78 11.58
C ILE A 97 12.49 -1.80 11.93
N TYR A 98 11.78 -2.92 11.72
CA TYR A 98 10.37 -3.07 12.06
C TYR A 98 10.13 -3.11 13.56
N GLU A 99 11.04 -3.75 14.33
CA GLU A 99 11.01 -3.74 15.79
C GLU A 99 11.12 -2.32 16.36
N LYS A 100 12.04 -1.51 15.83
CA LYS A 100 12.21 -0.11 16.25
C LYS A 100 10.96 0.73 15.94
N TYR A 101 10.33 0.52 14.78
CA TYR A 101 9.07 1.20 14.46
C TYR A 101 7.95 0.78 15.42
N ARG A 102 7.78 -0.52 15.70
CA ARG A 102 6.78 -1.01 16.65
C ARG A 102 7.02 -0.51 18.07
N ALA A 103 8.23 -0.60 18.56
CA ALA A 103 8.58 -0.18 19.94
C ALA A 103 8.31 1.30 20.21
N LYS A 104 8.37 2.15 19.17
CA LYS A 104 8.15 3.60 19.29
C LYS A 104 6.74 4.04 18.88
N SER A 105 5.96 3.19 18.21
CA SER A 105 4.59 3.49 17.80
C SER A 105 3.59 3.10 18.90
N VAL A 106 2.46 3.79 18.94
CA VAL A 106 1.32 3.44 19.79
C VAL A 106 0.34 2.50 19.10
N GLU A 107 0.38 2.45 17.77
CA GLU A 107 -0.37 1.51 16.94
C GLU A 107 0.49 1.05 15.77
N ASN A 108 0.39 -0.23 15.46
CA ASN A 108 0.98 -0.86 14.29
C ASN A 108 -0.04 -1.78 13.63
N TRP A 109 -0.14 -1.67 12.30
CA TRP A 109 -1.02 -2.50 11.49
C TRP A 109 -0.34 -2.87 10.18
N ASN A 110 -0.26 -4.17 9.90
CA ASN A 110 0.42 -4.72 8.73
C ASN A 110 -0.60 -5.44 7.86
N VAL A 111 -0.71 -5.05 6.60
CA VAL A 111 -1.62 -5.66 5.62
C VAL A 111 -0.80 -6.41 4.59
N PHE A 112 -1.08 -7.72 4.43
CA PHE A 112 -0.43 -8.63 3.49
C PHE A 112 -1.31 -8.79 2.25
N LEU A 113 -0.73 -8.57 1.08
CA LEU A 113 -1.42 -8.38 -0.17
C LEU A 113 -0.77 -9.21 -1.27
N SER A 114 -1.57 -9.94 -2.07
CA SER A 114 -1.11 -10.58 -3.31
C SER A 114 -1.52 -9.75 -4.52
N PRO A 115 -0.61 -9.36 -5.41
CA PRO A 115 -0.95 -8.57 -6.60
C PRO A 115 -1.90 -9.34 -7.53
N ILE A 116 -3.00 -8.69 -7.96
CA ILE A 116 -3.96 -9.22 -8.94
C ILE A 116 -3.76 -8.56 -10.30
N SER A 117 -3.51 -7.26 -10.29
CA SER A 117 -3.24 -6.49 -11.48
C SER A 117 -2.36 -5.30 -11.16
N SER A 118 -1.48 -4.96 -12.09
CA SER A 118 -0.65 -3.77 -12.00
C SER A 118 -0.45 -3.17 -13.38
N LYS A 119 -0.62 -1.85 -13.49
CA LYS A 119 -0.45 -1.09 -14.73
C LYS A 119 0.23 0.24 -14.43
N GLY A 120 1.25 0.56 -15.19
CA GLY A 120 2.03 1.78 -15.03
C GLY A 120 3.38 1.54 -14.37
N TYR A 121 3.97 2.61 -13.85
CA TYR A 121 5.35 2.60 -13.37
C TYR A 121 5.49 3.30 -12.02
N TRP A 122 6.48 2.86 -11.26
CA TRP A 122 6.94 3.45 -10.02
C TRP A 122 8.47 3.48 -10.04
N ASP A 123 9.08 4.65 -10.15
CA ASP A 123 10.50 4.83 -10.42
C ASP A 123 10.96 4.07 -11.67
N LYS A 124 10.19 4.21 -12.76
CA LYS A 124 10.43 3.61 -14.08
C LYS A 124 10.31 2.08 -14.15
N ILE A 125 9.91 1.41 -13.08
CA ILE A 125 9.64 -0.04 -13.06
C ILE A 125 8.18 -0.31 -12.65
N ASN A 126 7.67 -1.49 -12.96
CA ASN A 126 6.47 -2.01 -12.32
C ASN A 126 6.92 -2.99 -11.25
N PRO A 127 6.77 -2.68 -9.94
CA PRO A 127 7.30 -3.51 -8.87
C PRO A 127 6.41 -4.71 -8.53
N PHE A 128 5.22 -4.80 -9.11
CA PHE A 128 4.23 -5.81 -8.76
C PHE A 128 4.07 -6.85 -9.88
N ASP A 129 4.17 -8.13 -9.51
CA ASP A 129 3.99 -9.27 -10.38
C ASP A 129 2.61 -9.92 -10.09
N PRO A 130 1.60 -9.70 -10.95
CA PRO A 130 0.26 -10.17 -10.71
C PRO A 130 0.13 -11.69 -10.76
N LEU A 131 -0.70 -12.22 -9.87
CA LEU A 131 -1.16 -13.61 -9.91
C LEU A 131 -1.82 -13.94 -11.27
N LYS A 132 -1.70 -15.18 -11.71
CA LYS A 132 -2.47 -15.68 -12.85
C LYS A 132 -3.96 -15.57 -12.53
N LYS A 133 -4.78 -15.22 -13.54
CA LYS A 133 -6.23 -14.88 -13.39
C LYS A 133 -7.07 -15.96 -12.66
N GLU A 134 -6.69 -17.21 -12.72
CA GLU A 134 -7.42 -18.34 -12.13
C GLU A 134 -7.41 -18.34 -10.59
N ALA A 135 -6.58 -17.52 -9.94
CA ALA A 135 -6.40 -17.53 -8.49
C ALA A 135 -7.29 -16.53 -7.73
N VAL A 136 -8.15 -15.76 -8.41
CA VAL A 136 -8.90 -14.65 -7.78
C VAL A 136 -10.39 -14.95 -7.73
N SER A 137 -10.90 -15.26 -6.53
CA SER A 137 -12.35 -15.33 -6.26
C SER A 137 -12.94 -13.92 -6.14
N GLU A 138 -14.09 -13.65 -6.75
CA GLU A 138 -14.77 -12.34 -6.72
C GLU A 138 -15.27 -11.91 -5.33
N GLU A 139 -15.45 -12.86 -4.42
CA GLU A 139 -15.99 -12.63 -3.06
C GLU A 139 -14.94 -12.18 -2.04
N LYS A 140 -13.64 -12.15 -2.40
CA LYS A 140 -12.57 -11.81 -1.45
C LYS A 140 -12.38 -10.31 -1.33
N MET A 141 -11.94 -9.89 -0.13
CA MET A 141 -11.52 -8.50 0.11
C MET A 141 -10.42 -8.09 -0.85
N LEU A 142 -10.60 -6.91 -1.42
CA LEU A 142 -9.66 -6.32 -2.38
C LEU A 142 -9.04 -5.04 -1.81
N ALA A 143 -7.78 -4.83 -2.13
CA ALA A 143 -7.12 -3.56 -1.94
C ALA A 143 -6.79 -2.91 -3.29
N ALA A 144 -6.89 -1.59 -3.33
CA ALA A 144 -6.47 -0.77 -4.46
C ALA A 144 -5.37 0.19 -4.02
N LEU A 145 -4.33 0.29 -4.84
CA LEU A 145 -3.26 1.26 -4.67
C LEU A 145 -3.12 2.07 -5.96
N THR A 146 -3.19 3.37 -5.83
CA THR A 146 -2.93 4.31 -6.91
C THR A 146 -1.75 5.17 -6.53
N ARG A 147 -0.74 5.25 -7.38
CA ARG A 147 0.43 6.10 -7.18
C ARG A 147 0.53 7.08 -8.35
N ALA A 148 0.86 8.34 -8.05
CA ALA A 148 1.04 9.39 -9.05
C ALA A 148 2.18 10.33 -8.69
N THR A 149 2.99 10.70 -9.69
CA THR A 149 3.93 11.84 -9.62
C THR A 149 3.30 13.03 -10.31
N ILE A 150 2.96 14.04 -9.52
CA ILE A 150 2.27 15.25 -9.97
C ILE A 150 3.30 16.17 -10.64
N LYS A 151 2.98 16.65 -11.85
CA LYS A 151 3.81 17.64 -12.54
C LYS A 151 3.85 18.95 -11.76
N PRO A 152 5.01 19.61 -11.56
CA PRO A 152 5.12 20.84 -10.76
C PRO A 152 4.13 21.94 -11.17
N LYS A 153 3.91 22.12 -12.46
CA LYS A 153 2.97 23.11 -13.03
C LYS A 153 1.51 22.87 -12.63
N ILE A 154 1.17 21.64 -12.24
CA ILE A 154 -0.21 21.22 -11.92
C ILE A 154 -0.44 21.13 -10.41
N MET A 155 0.59 21.17 -9.60
CA MET A 155 0.54 20.93 -8.15
C MET A 155 -0.57 21.73 -7.44
N LEU A 156 -0.62 23.03 -7.63
CA LEU A 156 -1.65 23.87 -6.99
C LEU A 156 -3.07 23.51 -7.44
N LYS A 157 -3.25 23.27 -8.74
CA LYS A 157 -4.54 22.85 -9.32
C LYS A 157 -4.96 21.47 -8.80
N PHE A 158 -4.03 20.54 -8.64
CA PHE A 158 -4.29 19.23 -8.05
C PHE A 158 -4.81 19.38 -6.62
N TRP A 159 -4.06 20.06 -5.76
CA TRP A 159 -4.40 20.18 -4.34
C TRP A 159 -5.67 21.01 -4.08
N SER A 160 -6.05 21.93 -4.95
CA SER A 160 -7.33 22.64 -4.83
C SER A 160 -8.55 21.71 -5.07
N ARG A 161 -8.38 20.57 -5.78
CA ARG A 161 -9.46 19.64 -6.09
C ARG A 161 -9.53 18.41 -5.15
N VAL A 162 -8.42 18.09 -4.49
CA VAL A 162 -8.33 16.93 -3.58
C VAL A 162 -9.41 16.94 -2.48
N PRO A 163 -9.75 18.04 -1.80
CA PRO A 163 -10.78 18.03 -0.75
C PRO A 163 -12.14 17.53 -1.23
N ALA A 164 -12.57 17.93 -2.43
CA ALA A 164 -13.85 17.48 -2.98
C ALA A 164 -13.83 15.97 -3.31
N ILE A 165 -12.73 15.46 -3.84
CA ILE A 165 -12.54 14.04 -4.19
C ILE A 165 -12.48 13.20 -2.90
N SER A 166 -11.72 13.64 -1.91
CA SER A 166 -11.56 12.96 -0.63
C SER A 166 -12.88 12.80 0.12
N LYS A 167 -13.74 13.83 0.08
CA LYS A 167 -15.07 13.79 0.67
C LYS A 167 -15.96 12.70 0.04
N VAL A 168 -15.84 12.46 -1.26
CA VAL A 168 -16.61 11.42 -1.96
C VAL A 168 -16.19 10.03 -1.54
N ILE A 169 -14.88 9.77 -1.48
CA ILE A 169 -14.35 8.49 -0.98
C ILE A 169 -14.69 8.35 0.52
N GLY A 170 -14.65 9.45 1.27
CA GLY A 170 -14.94 9.52 2.69
C GLY A 170 -16.35 9.08 3.05
N ASN A 171 -17.31 9.36 2.20
CA ASN A 171 -18.72 9.09 2.44
C ASN A 171 -19.20 7.73 1.90
N ASP A 172 -18.35 6.96 1.22
CA ASP A 172 -18.75 5.62 0.76
C ASP A 172 -18.68 4.62 1.91
N LYS A 173 -19.85 4.09 2.31
CA LYS A 173 -20.01 3.13 3.41
C LYS A 173 -19.37 1.77 3.13
N ASN A 174 -19.04 1.46 1.88
CA ASN A 174 -18.46 0.18 1.49
C ASN A 174 -16.92 0.17 1.58
N VAL A 175 -16.28 1.31 1.80
CA VAL A 175 -14.83 1.37 1.99
C VAL A 175 -14.50 0.94 3.43
N LEU A 176 -13.77 -0.17 3.58
CA LEU A 176 -13.34 -0.68 4.88
C LEU A 176 -12.17 0.11 5.46
N PHE A 177 -11.25 0.53 4.60
CA PHE A 177 -10.09 1.35 4.95
C PHE A 177 -9.66 2.22 3.78
N LYS A 178 -9.15 3.41 4.08
CA LYS A 178 -8.53 4.31 3.10
C LYS A 178 -7.48 5.18 3.76
N MET A 179 -6.41 5.46 3.05
CA MET A 179 -5.32 6.32 3.51
C MET A 179 -4.61 6.98 2.33
N GLY A 180 -4.43 8.29 2.42
CA GLY A 180 -3.52 9.03 1.56
C GLY A 180 -2.11 9.01 2.13
N LEU A 181 -1.15 8.67 1.31
CA LEU A 181 0.27 8.55 1.63
C LEU A 181 1.11 9.38 0.67
N GLY A 182 2.30 9.79 1.07
CA GLY A 182 3.22 10.53 0.23
C GLY A 182 4.68 10.15 0.48
N GLU A 183 5.43 9.91 -0.61
CA GLU A 183 6.88 9.71 -0.55
C GLU A 183 7.63 11.05 -0.48
N ILE A 184 7.20 11.99 -1.34
CA ILE A 184 7.67 13.37 -1.38
C ILE A 184 6.44 14.24 -1.21
N PRO A 185 6.39 15.09 -0.18
CA PRO A 185 5.26 15.97 0.06
C PRO A 185 4.84 16.70 -1.22
N TRP A 186 3.54 16.77 -1.46
CA TRP A 186 2.86 17.44 -2.58
C TRP A 186 3.03 16.80 -3.95
N PHE A 187 4.13 16.09 -4.24
CA PHE A 187 4.45 15.61 -5.58
C PHE A 187 4.20 14.11 -5.78
N HIS A 188 4.59 13.28 -4.83
CA HIS A 188 4.45 11.83 -4.94
C HIS A 188 3.33 11.33 -4.05
N GLN A 189 2.16 11.15 -4.64
CA GLN A 189 0.96 10.76 -3.91
C GLN A 189 0.63 9.29 -4.11
N VAL A 190 0.21 8.66 -3.04
CA VAL A 190 -0.31 7.28 -3.04
C VAL A 190 -1.66 7.28 -2.33
N THR A 191 -2.64 6.65 -2.95
CA THR A 191 -3.92 6.33 -2.32
C THR A 191 -3.99 4.83 -2.12
N PHE A 192 -4.24 4.41 -0.89
CA PHE A 192 -4.49 3.02 -0.55
C PHE A 192 -5.89 2.86 0.03
N SER A 193 -6.63 1.87 -0.44
CA SER A 193 -8.00 1.58 0.03
C SER A 193 -8.27 0.08 0.05
N ILE A 194 -9.13 -0.37 0.97
CA ILE A 194 -9.57 -1.77 1.11
C ILE A 194 -11.10 -1.80 0.97
N TRP A 195 -11.59 -2.77 0.21
CA TRP A 195 -12.98 -2.97 -0.16
C TRP A 195 -13.42 -4.39 0.18
N PRO A 196 -14.68 -4.62 0.57
CA PRO A 196 -15.18 -5.95 0.92
C PRO A 196 -15.09 -6.94 -0.25
N ASN A 197 -15.26 -6.47 -1.49
CA ASN A 197 -15.20 -7.29 -2.70
C ASN A 197 -14.99 -6.43 -3.97
N ALA A 198 -14.86 -7.09 -5.12
CA ALA A 198 -14.67 -6.46 -6.42
C ALA A 198 -15.88 -5.61 -6.86
N GLU A 199 -17.08 -6.05 -6.52
CA GLU A 199 -18.33 -5.35 -6.87
C GLU A 199 -18.42 -3.98 -6.17
N ALA A 200 -18.20 -3.94 -4.86
CA ALA A 200 -18.21 -2.69 -4.08
C ALA A 200 -17.21 -1.67 -4.63
N MET A 201 -16.00 -2.12 -4.93
CA MET A 201 -14.96 -1.27 -5.54
C MET A 201 -15.36 -0.80 -6.94
N SER A 202 -15.94 -1.67 -7.77
CA SER A 202 -16.35 -1.35 -9.14
C SER A 202 -17.53 -0.37 -9.14
N ASN A 203 -18.49 -0.56 -8.26
CA ASN A 203 -19.64 0.32 -8.11
C ASN A 203 -19.20 1.73 -7.71
N PHE A 204 -18.24 1.85 -6.78
CA PHE A 204 -17.64 3.15 -6.46
C PHE A 204 -16.95 3.79 -7.66
N ALA A 205 -16.16 3.02 -8.41
CA ALA A 205 -15.39 3.53 -9.56
C ALA A 205 -16.28 3.97 -10.73
N ARG A 206 -17.47 3.35 -10.89
CA ARG A 206 -18.43 3.63 -11.96
C ARG A 206 -19.44 4.72 -11.60
N LYS A 207 -19.60 5.07 -10.33
CA LYS A 207 -20.53 6.15 -9.93
C LYS A 207 -20.19 7.44 -10.66
N GLU A 208 -21.14 7.97 -11.38
CA GLU A 208 -21.05 9.35 -11.90
C GLU A 208 -20.95 10.32 -10.73
N GLY A 209 -19.93 11.16 -10.74
CA GLY A 209 -19.74 12.09 -9.64
C GLY A 209 -18.38 12.82 -9.69
N PRO A 210 -18.02 13.53 -8.62
CA PRO A 210 -16.77 14.27 -8.53
C PRO A 210 -15.52 13.42 -8.79
N HIS A 211 -15.54 12.14 -8.40
CA HIS A 211 -14.43 11.20 -8.63
C HIS A 211 -14.24 10.89 -10.12
N ALA A 212 -15.31 10.56 -10.85
CA ALA A 212 -15.25 10.31 -12.29
C ALA A 212 -14.82 11.56 -13.06
N LYS A 213 -15.36 12.73 -12.68
CA LYS A 213 -14.97 14.04 -13.26
C LYS A 213 -13.48 14.34 -12.99
N ALA A 214 -12.98 14.01 -11.81
CA ALA A 214 -11.57 14.18 -11.47
C ALA A 214 -10.66 13.28 -12.31
N ILE A 215 -10.99 12.00 -12.46
CA ILE A 215 -10.25 11.06 -13.31
C ILE A 215 -10.21 11.57 -14.76
N LYS A 216 -11.34 12.03 -15.29
CA LYS A 216 -11.40 12.62 -16.63
C LYS A 216 -10.50 13.83 -16.76
N SER A 217 -10.57 14.78 -15.82
CA SER A 217 -9.72 15.98 -15.82
C SER A 217 -8.23 15.67 -15.71
N VAL A 218 -7.86 14.66 -14.94
CA VAL A 218 -6.47 14.18 -14.81
C VAL A 218 -5.95 13.63 -16.13
N ARG A 219 -6.77 12.79 -16.81
CA ARG A 219 -6.42 12.18 -18.10
C ARG A 219 -6.31 13.22 -19.20
N GLU A 220 -7.31 14.06 -19.36
CA GLU A 220 -7.34 15.12 -20.38
C GLU A 220 -6.24 16.17 -20.15
N GLY A 221 -5.96 16.49 -18.91
CA GLY A 221 -4.95 17.49 -18.54
C GLY A 221 -3.51 16.97 -18.45
N ASN A 222 -3.28 15.66 -18.60
CA ASN A 222 -1.96 15.02 -18.49
C ASN A 222 -1.20 15.50 -17.22
N TRP A 223 -1.83 15.33 -16.04
CA TRP A 223 -1.37 15.92 -14.79
C TRP A 223 -0.17 15.21 -14.16
N PHE A 224 0.03 13.94 -14.51
CA PHE A 224 1.07 13.10 -13.93
C PHE A 224 2.24 12.90 -14.90
N SER A 225 3.44 12.87 -14.38
CA SER A 225 4.65 12.46 -15.13
C SER A 225 4.86 10.97 -15.06
N GLU A 226 4.36 10.33 -14.00
CA GLU A 226 4.39 8.88 -13.82
C GLU A 226 3.20 8.47 -12.96
N GLU A 227 2.60 7.33 -13.27
CA GLU A 227 1.48 6.77 -12.52
C GLU A 227 1.52 5.26 -12.49
N LEU A 228 0.95 4.67 -11.44
CA LEU A 228 0.76 3.24 -11.30
C LEU A 228 -0.58 2.96 -10.60
N TYR A 229 -1.30 1.99 -11.14
CA TYR A 229 -2.56 1.48 -10.60
C TYR A 229 -2.39 0.00 -10.33
N ALA A 230 -2.60 -0.43 -9.09
CA ALA A 230 -2.50 -1.83 -8.71
C ALA A 230 -3.71 -2.26 -7.88
N ARG A 231 -4.11 -3.52 -8.05
CA ARG A 231 -5.12 -4.21 -7.26
C ARG A 231 -4.52 -5.43 -6.63
N PHE A 232 -4.97 -5.72 -5.43
CA PHE A 232 -4.44 -6.81 -4.61
C PHE A 232 -5.59 -7.58 -3.98
N LYS A 233 -5.40 -8.87 -3.82
CA LYS A 233 -6.16 -9.68 -2.88
C LYS A 233 -5.59 -9.42 -1.49
N VAL A 234 -6.44 -9.20 -0.51
CA VAL A 234 -6.04 -9.13 0.89
C VAL A 234 -5.89 -10.57 1.42
N GLU A 235 -4.68 -10.92 1.84
CA GLU A 235 -4.39 -12.26 2.38
C GLU A 235 -4.66 -12.31 3.88
N LYS A 236 -4.15 -11.34 4.61
CA LYS A 236 -4.36 -11.18 6.06
C LYS A 236 -3.93 -9.79 6.52
N ALA A 237 -4.31 -9.45 7.75
CA ALA A 237 -3.76 -8.30 8.47
C ALA A 237 -3.36 -8.68 9.89
N ILE A 238 -2.35 -8.00 10.43
CA ILE A 238 -1.83 -8.21 11.77
C ILE A 238 -1.70 -6.86 12.48
N GLY A 239 -2.26 -6.77 13.69
CA GLY A 239 -2.24 -5.55 14.50
C GLY A 239 -3.57 -4.81 14.49
N LYS A 240 -3.56 -3.54 14.94
CA LYS A 240 -4.74 -2.69 15.08
C LYS A 240 -4.52 -1.32 14.46
N TRP A 241 -5.60 -0.70 14.03
CA TRP A 241 -5.62 0.68 13.58
C TRP A 241 -6.83 1.42 14.11
N CYS A 242 -6.62 2.58 14.72
CA CYS A 242 -7.66 3.33 15.45
C CYS A 242 -8.34 2.49 16.54
N GLY A 243 -7.54 1.65 17.23
CA GLY A 243 -8.00 0.79 18.32
C GLY A 243 -8.79 -0.45 17.88
N LYS A 244 -9.01 -0.65 16.57
CA LYS A 244 -9.84 -1.74 16.02
C LYS A 244 -9.02 -2.68 15.14
N SER A 245 -9.43 -3.94 15.05
CA SER A 245 -9.10 -4.77 13.90
C SER A 245 -9.90 -4.22 12.72
N VAL A 246 -9.22 -3.82 11.64
CA VAL A 246 -9.88 -3.19 10.48
C VAL A 246 -10.49 -4.26 9.57
N ILE A 247 -9.82 -5.41 9.50
CA ILE A 247 -10.19 -6.60 8.72
C ILE A 247 -9.79 -7.84 9.49
#